data_4be38f414d23f9098ae795b0b24e7928
#
_entry.id   4be38f414d23f9098ae795b0b24e7928
#
_cell.length_a   1.000
_cell.length_b   1.000
_cell.length_c   1.000
_cell.angle_alpha   90.00
_cell.angle_beta   90.00
_cell.angle_gamma   90.00
#
_symmetry.space_group_name_H-M   'P 1'
#
loop_
_entity.id
_entity.type
_entity.pdbx_description
1 polymer ?
#
loop_
_entity_poly.entity_id
_entity_poly.type
_entity_poly.pdbx_seq_one_letter_code
_entity_poly.pdbx_strand_id
1 'polypeptide(L)'
;LAGDQDLLNIRGRDSTSRSFTVINDIREKAAERAAAPRQKIQEAIEEARKTLEEGQEGRDIGGGLMVIGQSEESIEKTQEIETKIRDLQREENKISRQQRAEIQAAINSYEWTNMLLTPTLVIIIGLLVGITRKFKTAAK
;
A
#
# COMPACT_ATOMS: atom_id res chain seq x y z
N LEU A 1 -12.42 -15.89 -46.01
CA LEU A 1 -11.27 -15.13 -45.42
C LEU A 1 -11.68 -14.37 -44.15
N ALA A 2 -12.35 -15.03 -43.19
CA ALA A 2 -12.76 -14.43 -41.91
C ALA A 2 -12.23 -15.17 -40.68
N GLY A 3 -11.24 -16.04 -40.83
CA GLY A 3 -10.76 -16.91 -39.74
C GLY A 3 -9.51 -16.44 -38.99
N ASP A 4 -8.78 -15.45 -39.52
CA ASP A 4 -7.46 -15.13 -38.95
C ASP A 4 -7.49 -14.06 -37.83
N GLN A 5 -8.53 -13.24 -37.78
CA GLN A 5 -8.63 -12.19 -36.75
C GLN A 5 -9.06 -12.72 -35.39
N ASP A 6 -9.86 -13.79 -35.34
CA ASP A 6 -10.28 -14.41 -34.09
C ASP A 6 -9.14 -15.19 -33.38
N LEU A 7 -8.23 -15.77 -34.14
CA LEU A 7 -7.07 -16.49 -33.59
C LEU A 7 -6.00 -15.55 -32.99
N LEU A 8 -5.88 -14.35 -33.50
CA LEU A 8 -4.97 -13.32 -32.95
C LEU A 8 -5.49 -12.75 -31.63
N ASN A 9 -6.81 -12.73 -31.45
CA ASN A 9 -7.46 -12.19 -30.26
C ASN A 9 -7.39 -13.14 -29.05
N ILE A 10 -7.22 -14.44 -29.29
CA ILE A 10 -7.14 -15.47 -28.24
C ILE A 10 -5.73 -15.53 -27.62
N ARG A 11 -4.68 -15.22 -28.41
CA ARG A 11 -3.28 -15.39 -27.98
C ARG A 11 -2.75 -14.28 -27.07
N GLY A 12 -3.39 -13.10 -27.03
CA GLY A 12 -2.90 -11.93 -26.30
C GLY A 12 -3.60 -11.64 -24.98
N ARG A 13 -4.76 -12.26 -24.71
CA ARG A 13 -5.63 -11.82 -23.60
C ARG A 13 -5.35 -12.49 -22.25
N ASP A 14 -4.79 -13.68 -22.21
CA ASP A 14 -4.83 -14.49 -20.99
C ASP A 14 -3.62 -14.31 -20.06
N SER A 15 -2.44 -13.96 -20.59
CA SER A 15 -1.24 -13.80 -19.75
C SER A 15 -1.15 -12.44 -19.07
N THR A 16 -1.62 -11.38 -19.74
CA THR A 16 -1.56 -10.00 -19.21
C THR A 16 -2.64 -9.78 -18.15
N SER A 17 -3.83 -10.39 -18.30
CA SER A 17 -4.92 -10.21 -17.36
C SER A 17 -4.63 -10.84 -15.98
N ARG A 18 -3.95 -11.98 -15.93
CA ARG A 18 -3.63 -12.68 -14.67
C ARG A 18 -2.62 -11.91 -13.81
N SER A 19 -1.63 -11.29 -14.42
CA SER A 19 -0.64 -10.52 -13.68
C SER A 19 -1.27 -9.24 -13.08
N PHE A 20 -2.19 -8.61 -13.79
CA PHE A 20 -2.94 -7.45 -13.28
C PHE A 20 -3.91 -7.80 -12.15
N THR A 21 -4.57 -8.97 -12.20
CA THR A 21 -5.48 -9.39 -11.12
C THR A 21 -4.72 -9.63 -9.82
N VAL A 22 -3.57 -10.30 -9.87
CA VAL A 22 -2.75 -10.55 -8.67
C VAL A 22 -2.22 -9.25 -8.06
N ILE A 23 -1.73 -8.33 -8.89
CA ILE A 23 -1.25 -7.02 -8.41
C ILE A 23 -2.40 -6.21 -7.81
N ASN A 24 -3.58 -6.24 -8.41
CA ASN A 24 -4.75 -5.57 -7.87
C ASN A 24 -5.21 -6.18 -6.54
N ASP A 25 -5.23 -7.49 -6.42
CA ASP A 25 -5.51 -8.21 -5.17
C ASP A 25 -4.54 -7.82 -4.04
N ILE A 26 -3.25 -7.72 -4.35
CA ILE A 26 -2.23 -7.29 -3.39
C ILE A 26 -2.51 -5.85 -2.93
N ARG A 27 -2.83 -4.96 -3.86
CA ARG A 27 -3.15 -3.57 -3.55
C ARG A 27 -4.43 -3.43 -2.73
N GLU A 28 -5.46 -4.18 -3.07
CA GLU A 28 -6.74 -4.19 -2.37
C GLU A 28 -6.58 -4.66 -0.92
N LYS A 29 -5.91 -5.80 -0.71
CA LYS A 29 -5.62 -6.30 0.64
C LYS A 29 -4.76 -5.34 1.47
N ALA A 30 -3.79 -4.69 0.86
CA ALA A 30 -2.98 -3.69 1.54
C ALA A 30 -3.79 -2.42 1.87
N ALA A 31 -4.73 -2.02 1.00
CA ALA A 31 -5.65 -0.91 1.24
C ALA A 31 -6.63 -1.22 2.37
N GLU A 32 -7.21 -2.42 2.40
CA GLU A 32 -8.11 -2.86 3.48
C GLU A 32 -7.41 -2.85 4.84
N ARG A 33 -6.18 -3.37 4.92
CA ARG A 33 -5.41 -3.37 6.17
C ARG A 33 -5.08 -1.96 6.66
N ALA A 34 -4.85 -1.03 5.75
CA ALA A 34 -4.53 0.35 6.07
C ALA A 34 -5.79 1.22 6.33
N ALA A 35 -6.98 0.78 5.93
CA ALA A 35 -8.22 1.56 6.02
C ALA A 35 -8.58 1.88 7.48
N ALA A 36 -8.67 0.87 8.33
CA ALA A 36 -9.06 1.04 9.73
C ALA A 36 -8.10 1.94 10.54
N PRO A 37 -6.76 1.78 10.48
CA PRO A 37 -5.87 2.70 11.18
C PRO A 37 -5.90 4.11 10.61
N ARG A 38 -6.05 4.28 9.29
CA ARG A 38 -6.19 5.62 8.67
C ARG A 38 -7.44 6.33 9.12
N GLN A 39 -8.57 5.64 9.14
CA GLN A 39 -9.83 6.21 9.58
C GLN A 39 -9.74 6.73 11.02
N LYS A 40 -9.16 5.95 11.93
CA LYS A 40 -8.95 6.39 13.32
C LYS A 40 -8.06 7.63 13.44
N ILE A 41 -7.00 7.72 12.63
CA ILE A 41 -6.12 8.89 12.63
C ILE A 41 -6.85 10.11 12.07
N GLN A 42 -7.64 9.96 10.99
CA GLN A 42 -8.42 11.04 10.42
C GLN A 42 -9.48 11.54 11.40
N GLU A 43 -10.19 10.66 12.07
CA GLU A 43 -11.16 11.02 13.12
C GLU A 43 -10.46 11.77 14.25
N ALA A 44 -9.29 11.32 14.71
CA ALA A 44 -8.52 12.00 15.75
C ALA A 44 -7.99 13.39 15.32
N ILE A 45 -7.60 13.54 14.05
CA ILE A 45 -7.19 14.84 13.50
C ILE A 45 -8.39 15.78 13.42
N GLU A 46 -9.55 15.27 13.01
CA GLU A 46 -10.76 16.07 12.90
C GLU A 46 -11.29 16.53 14.26
N GLU A 47 -11.22 15.65 15.25
CA GLU A 47 -11.55 15.98 16.66
C GLU A 47 -10.58 17.04 17.22
N ALA A 48 -9.29 16.88 16.99
CA ALA A 48 -8.28 17.83 17.41
C ALA A 48 -8.47 19.21 16.74
N ARG A 49 -8.87 19.26 15.47
CA ARG A 49 -9.19 20.50 14.77
C ARG A 49 -10.43 21.17 15.33
N LYS A 50 -11.51 20.43 15.58
CA LYS A 50 -12.73 20.97 16.20
C LYS A 50 -12.42 21.60 17.56
N THR A 51 -11.63 20.91 18.38
CA THR A 51 -11.22 21.43 19.68
C THR A 51 -10.44 22.76 19.55
N LEU A 52 -9.64 22.87 18.48
CA LEU A 52 -8.87 24.08 18.19
C LEU A 52 -9.78 25.22 17.70
N GLU A 53 -10.76 24.93 16.84
CA GLU A 53 -11.76 25.87 16.34
C GLU A 53 -12.68 26.37 17.47
N GLU A 54 -13.23 25.46 18.27
CA GLU A 54 -14.04 25.82 19.45
C GLU A 54 -13.28 26.69 20.46
N GLY A 55 -12.00 26.44 20.65
CA GLY A 55 -11.12 27.26 21.45
C GLY A 55 -10.88 28.66 20.85
N GLN A 56 -11.04 28.84 19.55
CA GLN A 56 -10.92 30.11 18.84
C GLN A 56 -12.27 30.86 18.75
N GLU A 57 -13.38 30.17 18.48
CA GLU A 57 -14.72 30.78 18.40
C GLU A 57 -15.20 31.37 19.72
N GLY A 58 -14.82 30.79 20.84
CA GLY A 58 -15.08 31.37 22.17
C GLY A 58 -14.43 32.76 22.40
N ARG A 59 -13.61 33.24 21.46
CA ARG A 59 -12.89 34.50 21.51
C ARG A 59 -13.52 35.62 20.67
N ASP A 60 -14.44 35.31 19.76
CA ASP A 60 -15.03 36.27 18.83
C ASP A 60 -16.39 36.84 19.31
N ILE A 61 -16.84 36.52 20.52
CA ILE A 61 -18.07 37.05 21.10
C ILE A 61 -17.76 38.34 21.88
N GLY A 62 -17.53 39.42 21.14
CA GLY A 62 -17.48 40.73 21.76
C GLY A 62 -16.70 41.79 20.99
N GLY A 63 -17.38 42.43 20.05
CA GLY A 63 -17.16 43.80 19.58
C GLY A 63 -15.76 44.36 19.66
N GLY A 64 -14.93 44.21 18.63
CA GLY A 64 -14.05 45.29 18.19
C GLY A 64 -12.85 45.71 19.07
N LEU A 65 -12.53 45.04 20.14
CA LEU A 65 -11.28 45.23 20.86
C LEU A 65 -10.51 43.90 20.89
N MET A 66 -9.41 43.91 20.17
CA MET A 66 -8.37 42.89 20.24
C MET A 66 -7.79 42.91 21.65
N VAL A 67 -8.40 42.19 22.60
CA VAL A 67 -7.82 42.01 23.92
C VAL A 67 -6.60 41.10 23.75
N ILE A 68 -5.43 41.75 23.72
CA ILE A 68 -4.12 41.15 23.88
C ILE A 68 -4.03 40.61 25.33
N GLY A 69 -4.74 39.54 25.59
CA GLY A 69 -4.74 38.82 26.84
C GLY A 69 -4.79 37.33 26.50
N GLN A 70 -3.88 36.86 25.65
CA GLN A 70 -3.63 35.44 25.54
C GLN A 70 -3.06 35.05 26.89
N SER A 71 -3.87 34.37 27.73
CA SER A 71 -3.30 33.72 28.90
C SER A 71 -2.28 32.67 28.39
N GLU A 72 -1.09 32.64 28.97
CA GLU A 72 -0.02 31.71 28.61
C GLU A 72 -0.56 30.28 28.49
N GLU A 73 -1.51 29.90 29.33
CA GLU A 73 -2.23 28.65 29.33
C GLU A 73 -3.01 28.37 28.02
N SER A 74 -3.57 29.37 27.36
CA SER A 74 -4.32 29.21 26.12
C SER A 74 -3.38 29.06 24.92
N ILE A 75 -2.20 29.65 24.95
CA ILE A 75 -1.16 29.51 23.95
C ILE A 75 -0.56 28.09 24.04
N GLU A 76 -0.29 27.66 25.27
CA GLU A 76 0.27 26.33 25.53
C GLU A 76 -0.67 25.24 25.06
N LYS A 77 -1.97 25.31 25.36
CA LYS A 77 -2.99 24.37 24.86
C LYS A 77 -3.08 24.34 23.33
N THR A 78 -3.02 25.50 22.69
CA THR A 78 -3.05 25.60 21.22
C THR A 78 -1.81 24.94 20.61
N GLN A 79 -0.63 25.17 21.17
CA GLN A 79 0.61 24.54 20.71
C GLN A 79 0.62 23.02 20.95
N GLU A 80 0.02 22.57 22.03
CA GLU A 80 -0.11 21.15 22.33
C GLU A 80 -1.02 20.45 21.34
N ILE A 81 -2.17 21.05 20.98
CA ILE A 81 -3.07 20.52 19.96
C ILE A 81 -2.41 20.53 18.57
N GLU A 82 -1.72 21.59 18.20
CA GLU A 82 -0.99 21.64 16.93
C GLU A 82 0.12 20.61 16.84
N THR A 83 0.86 20.37 17.92
CA THR A 83 1.86 19.30 17.97
C THR A 83 1.23 17.93 17.82
N LYS A 84 0.11 17.68 18.48
CA LYS A 84 -0.65 16.45 18.36
C LYS A 84 -1.14 16.21 16.93
N ILE A 85 -1.66 17.23 16.26
CA ILE A 85 -2.07 17.15 14.85
C ILE A 85 -0.87 16.80 13.96
N ARG A 86 0.29 17.45 14.15
CA ARG A 86 1.51 17.14 13.39
C ARG A 86 2.00 15.73 13.61
N ASP A 87 1.92 15.23 14.82
CA ASP A 87 2.33 13.84 15.12
C ASP A 87 1.38 12.82 14.51
N LEU A 88 0.07 13.05 14.56
CA LEU A 88 -0.93 12.24 13.86
C LEU A 88 -0.73 12.23 12.33
N GLN A 89 -0.40 13.38 11.73
CA GLN A 89 -0.06 13.46 10.31
C GLN A 89 1.22 12.70 9.97
N ARG A 90 2.21 12.71 10.84
CA ARG A 90 3.43 11.91 10.69
C ARG A 90 3.11 10.42 10.74
N GLU A 91 2.21 10.01 11.62
CA GLU A 91 1.77 8.63 11.76
C GLU A 91 0.99 8.17 10.53
N GLU A 92 0.09 8.99 10.00
CA GLU A 92 -0.60 8.73 8.73
C GLU A 92 0.38 8.55 7.56
N ASN A 93 1.37 9.43 7.45
CA ASN A 93 2.43 9.34 6.45
C ASN A 93 3.27 8.06 6.62
N LYS A 94 3.52 7.62 7.85
CA LYS A 94 4.24 6.39 8.15
C LYS A 94 3.46 5.16 7.69
N ILE A 95 2.15 5.11 7.98
CA ILE A 95 1.26 4.04 7.48
C ILE A 95 1.26 4.01 5.95
N SER A 96 1.18 5.17 5.30
CA SER A 96 1.22 5.27 3.83
C SER A 96 2.53 4.74 3.23
N ARG A 97 3.66 5.01 3.89
CA ARG A 97 4.97 4.49 3.47
C ARG A 97 5.07 2.99 3.68
N GLN A 98 4.60 2.49 4.82
CA GLN A 98 4.57 1.05 5.12
C GLN A 98 3.70 0.30 4.11
N GLN A 99 2.51 0.81 3.81
CA GLN A 99 1.64 0.22 2.81
C GLN A 99 2.30 0.12 1.43
N ARG A 100 2.99 1.18 0.99
CA ARG A 100 3.73 1.18 -0.28
C ARG A 100 4.88 0.16 -0.26
N ALA A 101 5.60 0.09 0.84
CA ALA A 101 6.71 -0.87 1.00
C ALA A 101 6.20 -2.33 1.00
N GLU A 102 5.08 -2.62 1.67
CA GLU A 102 4.46 -3.94 1.65
C GLU A 102 4.00 -4.35 0.24
N ILE A 103 3.34 -3.43 -0.47
CA ILE A 103 2.94 -3.66 -1.87
C ILE A 103 4.15 -3.96 -2.74
N GLN A 104 5.20 -3.15 -2.62
CA GLN A 104 6.42 -3.33 -3.42
C GLN A 104 7.14 -4.63 -3.08
N ALA A 105 7.23 -4.98 -1.80
CA ALA A 105 7.83 -6.24 -1.36
C ALA A 105 7.04 -7.46 -1.88
N ALA A 106 5.71 -7.40 -1.85
CA ALA A 106 4.86 -8.47 -2.35
C ALA A 106 4.98 -8.62 -3.89
N ILE A 107 5.03 -7.53 -4.63
CA ILE A 107 5.24 -7.54 -6.09
C ILE A 107 6.62 -8.11 -6.42
N ASN A 108 7.67 -7.63 -5.77
CA ASN A 108 9.03 -8.13 -5.96
C ASN A 108 9.14 -9.63 -5.64
N SER A 109 8.51 -10.09 -4.56
CA SER A 109 8.49 -11.52 -4.20
C SER A 109 7.82 -12.36 -5.28
N TYR A 110 6.71 -11.88 -5.85
CA TYR A 110 6.02 -12.56 -6.94
C TYR A 110 6.86 -12.60 -8.23
N GLU A 111 7.50 -11.50 -8.58
CA GLU A 111 8.40 -11.42 -9.75
C GLU A 111 9.60 -12.37 -9.60
N TRP A 112 10.26 -12.38 -8.44
CA TRP A 112 11.38 -13.27 -8.13
C TRP A 112 10.98 -14.74 -8.17
N THR A 113 9.83 -15.09 -7.60
CA THR A 113 9.32 -16.46 -7.62
C THR A 113 9.08 -16.91 -9.05
N ASN A 114 8.48 -16.09 -9.88
CA ASN A 114 8.18 -16.43 -11.28
C ASN A 114 9.46 -16.50 -12.12
N MET A 115 10.43 -15.61 -11.88
CA MET A 115 11.71 -15.57 -12.57
C MET A 115 12.59 -16.80 -12.26
N LEU A 116 12.57 -17.27 -11.00
CA LEU A 116 13.34 -18.44 -10.57
C LEU A 116 12.67 -19.78 -10.87
N LEU A 117 11.35 -19.84 -10.80
CA LEU A 117 10.59 -21.08 -10.96
C LEU A 117 10.80 -21.70 -12.35
N THR A 118 10.78 -20.90 -13.40
CA THR A 118 10.90 -21.37 -14.79
C THR A 118 12.25 -22.02 -15.07
N PRO A 119 13.41 -21.38 -14.81
CA PRO A 119 14.70 -22.00 -15.07
C PRO A 119 14.96 -23.20 -14.14
N THR A 120 14.51 -23.15 -12.89
CA THR A 120 14.66 -24.26 -11.94
C THR A 120 13.92 -25.51 -12.43
N LEU A 121 12.71 -25.35 -12.94
CA LEU A 121 11.91 -26.44 -13.48
C LEU A 121 12.56 -27.07 -14.71
N VAL A 122 13.12 -26.25 -15.60
CA VAL A 122 13.88 -26.75 -16.79
C VAL A 122 15.12 -27.51 -16.35
N ILE A 123 15.87 -27.05 -15.37
CA ILE A 123 17.06 -27.75 -14.85
C ILE A 123 16.67 -29.10 -14.24
N ILE A 124 15.61 -29.18 -13.46
CA ILE A 124 15.13 -30.41 -12.84
C ILE A 124 14.73 -31.42 -13.91
N ILE A 125 13.98 -31.00 -14.92
CA ILE A 125 13.58 -31.88 -16.05
C ILE A 125 14.81 -32.35 -16.82
N GLY A 126 15.75 -31.45 -17.11
CA GLY A 126 16.99 -31.80 -17.79
C GLY A 126 17.84 -32.86 -17.04
N LEU A 127 17.95 -32.69 -15.71
CA LEU A 127 18.62 -33.65 -14.84
C LEU A 127 17.92 -35.01 -14.85
N LEU A 128 16.60 -35.06 -14.72
CA LEU A 128 15.84 -36.31 -14.75
C LEU A 128 16.02 -37.05 -16.06
N VAL A 129 15.94 -36.36 -17.19
CA VAL A 129 16.17 -36.94 -18.52
C VAL A 129 17.62 -37.43 -18.65
N GLY A 130 18.60 -36.66 -18.18
CA GLY A 130 20.02 -37.07 -18.20
C GLY A 130 20.28 -38.32 -17.39
N ILE A 131 19.72 -38.43 -16.20
CA ILE A 131 19.84 -39.59 -15.31
C ILE A 131 19.20 -40.84 -15.95
N THR A 132 17.98 -40.72 -16.45
CA THR A 132 17.28 -41.84 -17.08
C THR A 132 18.00 -42.34 -18.33
N ARG A 133 18.61 -41.44 -19.11
CA ARG A 133 19.40 -41.80 -20.28
C ARG A 133 20.69 -42.53 -19.89
N LYS A 134 21.37 -42.08 -18.81
CA LYS A 134 22.59 -42.70 -18.30
C LYS A 134 22.33 -44.16 -17.81
N PHE A 135 21.22 -44.38 -17.09
CA PHE A 135 20.85 -45.69 -16.63
C PHE A 135 20.50 -46.63 -17.78
N LYS A 136 19.84 -46.18 -18.83
CA LYS A 136 19.56 -47.01 -20.04
C LYS A 136 20.82 -47.37 -20.82
N THR A 137 21.86 -46.52 -20.79
CA THR A 137 23.12 -46.80 -21.51
C THR A 137 24.04 -47.74 -20.71
N ALA A 138 23.94 -47.74 -19.36
CA ALA A 138 24.73 -48.61 -18.49
C ALA A 138 24.16 -50.03 -18.37
N ALA A 139 22.94 -50.27 -18.83
CA ALA A 139 22.26 -51.57 -18.81
C ALA A 139 22.40 -52.35 -20.12
N LYS A 140 23.23 -51.92 -21.05
CA LYS A 140 23.66 -52.61 -22.26
C LYS A 140 25.14 -53.00 -22.13
#